data_1523a48a069126bcad11a8cf332799b4
#
_entry.id   1523a48a069126bcad11a8cf332799b4
#
_cell.length_a   1.000
_cell.length_b   1.000
_cell.length_c   1.000
_cell.angle_alpha   90.00
_cell.angle_beta   90.00
_cell.angle_gamma   90.00
#
_symmetry.space_group_name_H-M   'P 1'
#
loop_
_entity.id
_entity.type
_entity.pdbx_description
1 polymer ?
#
loop_
_entity_poly.entity_id
_entity_poly.type
_entity_poly.pdbx_seq_one_letter_code
_entity_poly.pdbx_strand_id
1 'polypeptide(L)'
;TALPLPRNLAALLRPLMQPKLDEFCGCALQNGILHGIRVYHPGAQLLPHADWPHAWVVSAALNVRRNVTLPDWPFELRGRDGRATRFAHREGQALMYEASRLLHSRPEPLRGGVYAAVFIGFTPVGYPNIPSAGIATRAITSVMGMQQLGLRLGLL
;
A
#
# COMPACT_ATOMS: atom_id res chain seq x y z
N THR A 1 4.93 -13.03 4.26
CA THR A 1 4.95 -13.88 3.05
C THR A 1 4.17 -13.22 1.94
N ALA A 2 4.63 -13.33 0.69
CA ALA A 2 3.92 -12.90 -0.51
C ALA A 2 3.50 -14.12 -1.31
N LEU A 3 2.25 -14.16 -1.73
CA LEU A 3 1.69 -15.22 -2.55
C LEU A 3 1.26 -14.63 -3.90
N PRO A 4 1.42 -15.35 -5.01
CA PRO A 4 0.93 -14.90 -6.29
C PRO A 4 -0.60 -14.82 -6.28
N LEU A 5 -1.15 -13.81 -6.93
CA LEU A 5 -2.58 -13.73 -7.15
C LEU A 5 -2.94 -14.60 -8.36
N PRO A 6 -3.94 -15.49 -8.26
CA PRO A 6 -4.43 -16.25 -9.40
C PRO A 6 -4.82 -15.33 -10.57
N ARG A 7 -4.47 -15.73 -11.80
CA ARG A 7 -4.68 -14.88 -13.00
C ARG A 7 -6.13 -14.47 -13.21
N ASN A 8 -7.08 -15.38 -12.95
CA ASN A 8 -8.51 -15.10 -13.05
C ASN A 8 -8.96 -14.04 -12.04
N LEU A 9 -8.43 -14.06 -10.80
CA LEU A 9 -8.73 -13.02 -9.81
C LEU A 9 -8.09 -11.68 -10.18
N ALA A 10 -6.87 -11.69 -10.69
CA ALA A 10 -6.21 -10.46 -11.17
C ALA A 10 -7.00 -9.81 -12.31
N ALA A 11 -7.52 -10.61 -13.24
CA ALA A 11 -8.36 -10.14 -14.36
C ALA A 11 -9.69 -9.54 -13.89
N LEU A 12 -10.24 -10.01 -12.77
CA LEU A 12 -11.48 -9.48 -12.19
C LEU A 12 -11.24 -8.23 -11.33
N LEU A 13 -10.19 -8.22 -10.53
CA LEU A 13 -9.96 -7.14 -9.56
C LEU A 13 -9.63 -5.82 -10.21
N ARG A 14 -8.85 -5.81 -11.30
CA ARG A 14 -8.45 -4.58 -11.96
C ARG A 14 -9.65 -3.80 -12.51
N PRO A 15 -10.52 -4.36 -13.37
CA PRO A 15 -11.68 -3.63 -13.87
C PRO A 15 -12.72 -3.30 -12.79
N LEU A 16 -12.77 -4.07 -11.70
CA LEU A 16 -13.66 -3.79 -10.58
C LEU A 16 -13.17 -2.60 -9.74
N MET A 17 -11.87 -2.47 -9.54
CA MET A 17 -11.29 -1.45 -8.66
C MET A 17 -11.00 -0.13 -9.38
N GLN A 18 -10.66 -0.17 -10.66
CA GLN A 18 -10.28 1.02 -11.42
C GLN A 18 -11.35 2.13 -11.37
N PRO A 19 -12.64 1.91 -11.68
CA PRO A 19 -13.65 2.97 -11.63
C PRO A 19 -13.79 3.61 -10.24
N LYS A 20 -13.63 2.82 -9.19
CA LYS A 20 -13.69 3.31 -7.80
C LYS A 20 -12.50 4.20 -7.45
N LEU A 21 -11.32 3.85 -7.96
CA LEU A 21 -10.11 4.63 -7.77
C LEU A 21 -10.07 5.86 -8.67
N ASP A 22 -10.66 5.80 -9.89
CA ASP A 22 -10.88 6.96 -10.76
C ASP A 22 -11.77 8.00 -10.04
N GLU A 23 -12.87 7.55 -9.44
CA GLU A 23 -13.77 8.39 -8.65
C GLU A 23 -13.05 8.98 -7.42
N PHE A 24 -12.31 8.16 -6.68
CA PHE A 24 -11.52 8.60 -5.52
C PHE A 24 -10.47 9.64 -5.90
N CYS A 25 -9.78 9.45 -7.02
CA CYS A 25 -8.79 10.38 -7.55
C CYS A 25 -9.42 11.67 -8.10
N GLY A 26 -10.64 11.62 -8.62
CA GLY A 26 -11.22 12.64 -9.48
C GLY A 26 -10.50 12.77 -10.83
N CYS A 27 -9.84 11.69 -11.28
CA CYS A 27 -9.00 11.66 -12.48
C CYS A 27 -9.03 10.26 -13.13
N ALA A 28 -8.77 10.21 -14.44
CA ALA A 28 -8.59 8.92 -15.11
C ALA A 28 -7.26 8.27 -14.72
N LEU A 29 -7.29 7.00 -14.38
CA LEU A 29 -6.13 6.21 -13.97
C LEU A 29 -5.71 5.20 -15.03
N GLN A 30 -4.42 4.87 -15.05
CA GLN A 30 -3.80 3.91 -15.96
C GLN A 30 -2.77 3.03 -15.23
N ASN A 31 -2.22 2.04 -15.96
CA ASN A 31 -1.12 1.20 -15.50
C ASN A 31 -1.40 0.46 -14.19
N GLY A 32 -2.61 -0.08 -14.03
CA GLY A 32 -2.99 -0.81 -12.82
C GLY A 32 -2.07 -2.00 -12.52
N ILE A 33 -1.37 -1.96 -11.40
CA ILE A 33 -0.47 -3.00 -10.91
C ILE A 33 -1.09 -3.70 -9.72
N LEU A 34 -1.11 -5.03 -9.77
CA LEU A 34 -1.52 -5.90 -8.67
C LEU A 34 -0.29 -6.58 -8.07
N HIS A 35 -0.12 -6.46 -6.76
CA HIS A 35 1.08 -6.96 -6.07
C HIS A 35 0.90 -8.35 -5.42
N GLY A 36 -0.11 -9.11 -5.81
CA GLY A 36 -0.40 -10.40 -5.20
C GLY A 36 -1.03 -10.27 -3.80
N ILE A 37 -1.02 -11.37 -3.06
CA ILE A 37 -1.54 -11.42 -1.69
C ILE A 37 -0.38 -11.33 -0.72
N ARG A 38 -0.34 -10.28 0.11
CA ARG A 38 0.58 -10.21 1.24
C ARG A 38 -0.05 -10.79 2.47
N VAL A 39 0.61 -11.77 3.06
CA VAL A 39 0.22 -12.41 4.32
C VAL A 39 1.15 -11.93 5.42
N TYR A 40 0.59 -11.35 6.45
CA TYR A 40 1.28 -10.87 7.64
C TYR A 40 0.99 -11.82 8.80
N HIS A 41 2.03 -12.16 9.53
CA HIS A 41 2.01 -13.06 10.68
C HIS A 41 2.23 -12.28 11.97
N PRO A 42 2.00 -12.88 13.15
CA PRO A 42 2.27 -12.24 14.43
C PRO A 42 3.69 -11.66 14.50
N GLY A 43 3.81 -10.46 15.05
CA GLY A 43 5.04 -9.69 15.09
C GLY A 43 5.30 -8.82 13.86
N ALA A 44 4.55 -9.02 12.76
CA ALA A 44 4.72 -8.18 11.56
C ALA A 44 4.40 -6.72 11.85
N GLN A 45 5.22 -5.82 11.31
CA GLN A 45 5.02 -4.38 11.29
C GLN A 45 5.18 -3.88 9.86
N LEU A 46 4.58 -2.74 9.57
CA LEU A 46 4.81 -1.98 8.35
C LEU A 46 5.28 -0.59 8.75
N LEU A 47 6.55 -0.32 8.57
CA LEU A 47 7.13 0.97 8.92
C LEU A 47 6.54 2.09 8.04
N PRO A 48 6.51 3.34 8.54
CA PRO A 48 6.05 4.48 7.76
C PRO A 48 6.83 4.63 6.47
N HIS A 49 6.13 4.62 5.35
CA HIS A 49 6.71 4.78 4.01
C HIS A 49 5.69 5.40 3.06
N ALA A 50 6.17 5.90 1.94
CA ALA A 50 5.37 6.23 0.78
C ALA A 50 5.72 5.26 -0.35
N ASP A 51 4.75 4.93 -1.18
CA ASP A 51 4.95 4.03 -2.31
C ASP A 51 5.67 4.72 -3.47
N TRP A 52 6.13 3.92 -4.40
CA TRP A 52 6.85 4.39 -5.58
C TRP A 52 5.93 5.15 -6.54
N PRO A 53 6.19 6.44 -6.80
CA PRO A 53 5.28 7.30 -7.58
C PRO A 53 5.17 6.93 -9.07
N HIS A 54 6.05 6.08 -9.61
CA HIS A 54 5.93 5.62 -11.01
C HIS A 54 4.89 4.52 -11.22
N ALA A 55 4.40 3.92 -10.14
CA ALA A 55 3.51 2.77 -10.21
C ALA A 55 2.34 2.84 -9.22
N TRP A 56 2.51 3.56 -8.11
CA TRP A 56 1.64 3.51 -6.94
C TRP A 56 1.24 4.91 -6.47
N VAL A 57 0.72 5.74 -7.37
CA VAL A 57 0.29 7.11 -7.02
C VAL A 57 -1.00 7.06 -6.22
N VAL A 58 -2.00 6.34 -6.74
CA VAL A 58 -3.27 6.07 -6.09
C VAL A 58 -3.39 4.58 -5.89
N SER A 59 -3.62 4.16 -4.67
CA SER A 59 -3.60 2.75 -4.32
C SER A 59 -4.81 2.34 -3.50
N ALA A 60 -5.12 1.06 -3.54
CA ALA A 60 -6.03 0.43 -2.60
C ALA A 60 -5.39 -0.80 -1.97
N ALA A 61 -5.60 -0.95 -0.66
CA ALA A 61 -5.38 -2.17 0.08
C ALA A 61 -6.73 -2.86 0.29
N LEU A 62 -6.90 -4.04 -0.29
CA LEU A 62 -8.09 -4.87 -0.12
C LEU A 62 -7.79 -5.95 0.93
N ASN A 63 -8.45 -5.88 2.09
CA ASN A 63 -8.30 -6.88 3.13
C ASN A 63 -9.09 -8.14 2.73
N VAL A 64 -8.40 -9.23 2.45
CA VAL A 64 -9.01 -10.50 1.99
C VAL A 64 -9.11 -11.55 3.09
N ARG A 65 -8.41 -11.36 4.19
CA ARG A 65 -8.54 -12.22 5.37
C ARG A 65 -8.05 -11.54 6.63
N ARG A 66 -8.87 -11.65 7.65
CA ARG A 66 -8.54 -11.23 9.01
C ARG A 66 -9.01 -12.32 9.98
N ASN A 67 -8.11 -13.16 10.39
CA ASN A 67 -8.33 -14.04 11.54
C ASN A 67 -7.59 -13.44 12.75
N VAL A 68 -8.19 -12.39 13.32
CA VAL A 68 -7.62 -11.69 14.45
C VAL A 68 -8.63 -11.80 15.59
N THR A 69 -8.29 -12.56 16.59
CA THR A 69 -9.03 -12.66 17.85
C THR A 69 -8.76 -11.50 18.81
N LEU A 70 -7.87 -10.59 18.42
CA LEU A 70 -7.35 -9.47 19.21
C LEU A 70 -7.59 -8.13 18.51
N PRO A 71 -7.38 -6.99 19.22
CA PRO A 71 -7.70 -5.67 18.70
C PRO A 71 -7.15 -5.40 17.31
N ASP A 72 -7.85 -4.55 16.60
CA ASP A 72 -7.54 -4.16 15.22
C ASP A 72 -6.06 -3.86 15.02
N TRP A 73 -5.51 -4.35 13.92
CA TRP A 73 -4.19 -3.93 13.44
C TRP A 73 -4.38 -2.73 12.50
N PRO A 74 -4.41 -1.51 13.03
CA PRO A 74 -4.86 -0.35 12.30
C PRO A 74 -3.89 0.00 11.18
N PHE A 75 -4.44 0.50 10.09
CA PHE A 75 -3.69 1.17 9.05
C PHE A 75 -3.60 2.65 9.41
N GLU A 76 -2.41 3.21 9.42
CA GLU A 76 -2.16 4.60 9.74
C GLU A 76 -1.77 5.37 8.48
N LEU A 77 -2.45 6.49 8.24
CA LEU A 77 -2.08 7.48 7.23
C LEU A 77 -1.65 8.76 7.93
N ARG A 78 -0.54 9.32 7.51
CA ARG A 78 -0.06 10.62 7.99
C ARG A 78 -0.31 11.69 6.94
N GLY A 79 -1.14 12.65 7.30
CA GLY A 79 -1.46 13.81 6.48
C GLY A 79 -0.27 14.76 6.29
N ARG A 80 -0.43 15.74 5.42
CA ARG A 80 0.59 16.79 5.18
C ARG A 80 0.82 17.69 6.39
N ASP A 81 -0.16 17.77 7.28
CA ASP A 81 -0.10 18.47 8.56
C ASP A 81 0.67 17.68 9.63
N GLY A 82 1.21 16.51 9.28
CA GLY A 82 1.91 15.61 10.17
C GLY A 82 1.01 14.77 11.09
N ARG A 83 -0.31 15.00 11.06
CA ARG A 83 -1.25 14.24 11.88
C ARG A 83 -1.43 12.84 11.33
N ALA A 84 -1.42 11.86 12.22
CA ALA A 84 -1.70 10.48 11.91
C ALA A 84 -3.19 10.16 12.14
N THR A 85 -3.83 9.59 11.12
CA THR A 85 -5.20 9.07 11.21
C THR A 85 -5.15 7.55 11.11
N ARG A 86 -5.83 6.88 12.02
CA ARG A 86 -5.88 5.41 12.09
C ARG A 86 -7.20 4.89 11.58
N PHE A 87 -7.13 3.87 10.74
CA PHE A 87 -8.28 3.23 10.12
C PHE A 87 -8.35 1.77 10.54
N ALA A 88 -9.48 1.38 11.07
CA ALA A 88 -9.82 -0.03 11.19
C ALA A 88 -10.05 -0.59 9.77
N HIS A 89 -9.38 -1.67 9.43
CA HIS A 89 -9.46 -2.27 8.10
C HIS A 89 -10.04 -3.69 8.21
N ARG A 90 -11.34 -3.80 7.98
CA ARG A 90 -12.07 -5.05 8.12
C ARG A 90 -11.94 -5.91 6.87
N GLU A 91 -12.15 -7.22 7.03
CA GLU A 91 -12.22 -8.15 5.91
C GLU A 91 -13.30 -7.73 4.89
N GLY A 92 -12.97 -7.82 3.61
CA GLY A 92 -13.83 -7.38 2.51
C GLY A 92 -13.79 -5.88 2.23
N GLN A 93 -13.12 -5.06 3.06
CA GLN A 93 -12.98 -3.63 2.81
C GLN A 93 -11.75 -3.32 1.95
N ALA A 94 -11.91 -2.33 1.08
CA ALA A 94 -10.81 -1.68 0.37
C ALA A 94 -10.55 -0.31 1.01
N LEU A 95 -9.31 -0.05 1.40
CA LEU A 95 -8.84 1.25 1.84
C LEU A 95 -8.11 1.92 0.70
N MET A 96 -8.63 3.06 0.21
CA MET A 96 -8.05 3.84 -0.89
C MET A 96 -7.26 5.02 -0.35
N TYR A 97 -6.09 5.30 -0.92
CA TYR A 97 -5.22 6.38 -0.45
C TYR A 97 -4.22 6.83 -1.52
N GLU A 98 -3.68 8.05 -1.36
CA GLU A 98 -2.59 8.60 -2.18
C GLU A 98 -1.25 8.01 -1.72
N ALA A 99 -0.92 6.84 -2.23
CA ALA A 99 0.17 6.01 -1.70
C ALA A 99 1.56 6.63 -1.87
N SER A 100 1.79 7.38 -2.95
CA SER A 100 3.08 8.04 -3.18
C SER A 100 3.25 9.38 -2.46
N ARG A 101 2.16 9.92 -1.89
CA ARG A 101 2.16 11.26 -1.26
C ARG A 101 2.00 11.23 0.24
N LEU A 102 1.31 10.22 0.76
CA LEU A 102 1.04 10.09 2.18
C LEU A 102 1.89 8.97 2.78
N LEU A 103 2.57 9.29 3.86
CA LEU A 103 3.21 8.24 4.65
C LEU A 103 2.13 7.34 5.22
N HIS A 104 2.31 6.05 4.99
CA HIS A 104 1.38 5.05 5.49
C HIS A 104 2.12 3.90 6.17
N SER A 105 1.46 3.29 7.16
CA SER A 105 2.13 2.36 8.06
C SER A 105 1.14 1.46 8.82
N ARG A 106 1.69 0.45 9.46
CA ARG A 106 1.10 -0.29 10.58
C ARG A 106 2.18 -0.39 11.65
N PRO A 107 2.35 0.68 12.45
CA PRO A 107 3.51 0.83 13.34
C PRO A 107 3.50 -0.14 14.51
N GLU A 108 2.33 -0.64 14.90
CA GLU A 108 2.22 -1.61 15.96
C GLU A 108 2.41 -3.04 15.44
N PRO A 109 3.09 -3.93 16.18
CA PRO A 109 3.19 -5.32 15.78
C PRO A 109 1.81 -6.00 15.71
N LEU A 110 1.58 -6.83 14.71
CA LEU A 110 0.41 -7.69 14.66
C LEU A 110 0.45 -8.66 15.86
N ARG A 111 -0.47 -8.52 16.78
CA ARG A 111 -0.44 -9.20 18.08
C ARG A 111 -0.97 -10.64 18.06
N GLY A 112 -1.38 -11.13 16.92
CA GLY A 112 -1.86 -12.50 16.78
C GLY A 112 -2.70 -12.69 15.54
N GLY A 113 -2.97 -13.95 15.19
CA GLY A 113 -3.71 -14.29 13.99
C GLY A 113 -2.96 -14.02 12.69
N VAL A 114 -3.70 -13.87 11.61
CA VAL A 114 -3.16 -13.62 10.27
C VAL A 114 -3.93 -12.48 9.64
N TYR A 115 -3.23 -11.57 9.02
CA TYR A 115 -3.81 -10.54 8.17
C TYR A 115 -3.32 -10.73 6.73
N ALA A 116 -4.24 -10.73 5.77
CA ALA A 116 -3.89 -10.86 4.36
C ALA A 116 -4.56 -9.76 3.53
N ALA A 117 -3.80 -9.15 2.65
CA ALA A 117 -4.31 -8.09 1.77
C ALA A 117 -3.76 -8.20 0.36
N VAL A 118 -4.59 -7.81 -0.61
CA VAL A 118 -4.19 -7.54 -1.99
C VAL A 118 -4.00 -6.04 -2.14
N PHE A 119 -2.91 -5.65 -2.79
CA PHE A 119 -2.62 -4.25 -3.09
C PHE A 119 -2.73 -4.02 -4.59
N ILE A 120 -3.42 -2.94 -4.94
CA ILE A 120 -3.54 -2.48 -6.32
C ILE A 120 -3.17 -1.00 -6.38
N GLY A 121 -2.31 -0.63 -7.33
CA GLY A 121 -1.85 0.74 -7.54
C GLY A 121 -2.03 1.18 -8.97
N PHE A 122 -2.27 2.47 -9.15
CA PHE A 122 -2.46 3.13 -10.43
C PHE A 122 -1.69 4.44 -10.50
N THR A 123 -1.47 4.91 -11.72
CA THR A 123 -0.96 6.25 -12.01
C THR A 123 -2.03 7.05 -12.75
N PRO A 124 -2.20 8.36 -12.49
CA PRO A 124 -3.07 9.21 -13.29
C PRO A 124 -2.61 9.25 -14.75
N VAL A 125 -3.58 9.32 -15.69
CA VAL A 125 -3.28 9.53 -17.10
C VAL A 125 -2.59 10.88 -17.27
N GLY A 126 -1.48 10.91 -18.01
CA GLY A 126 -0.65 12.12 -18.16
C GLY A 126 0.16 12.48 -16.92
N TYR A 127 0.20 11.60 -15.89
CA TYR A 127 1.06 11.81 -14.73
C TYR A 127 2.49 11.99 -15.18
N PRO A 128 3.09 13.13 -14.81
CA PRO A 128 4.24 13.61 -15.51
C PRO A 128 5.45 12.72 -15.27
N ASN A 129 6.09 12.32 -16.34
CA ASN A 129 7.53 12.14 -16.35
C ASN A 129 8.18 13.49 -16.07
N ILE A 130 8.01 14.03 -14.84
CA ILE A 130 8.72 15.23 -14.45
C ILE A 130 10.16 14.81 -14.20
N PRO A 131 11.15 15.32 -14.96
CA PRO A 131 12.57 14.99 -14.72
C PRO A 131 13.04 15.32 -13.30
N SER A 132 12.46 16.36 -12.70
CA SER A 132 12.69 16.74 -11.30
C SER A 132 12.07 15.78 -10.28
N ALA A 133 10.94 15.15 -10.60
CA ALA A 133 10.38 14.08 -9.78
C ALA A 133 11.28 12.84 -9.78
N GLY A 134 12.05 12.62 -10.85
CA GLY A 134 13.01 11.52 -10.94
C GLY A 134 14.12 11.60 -9.89
N ILE A 135 14.59 12.79 -9.54
CA ILE A 135 15.64 12.97 -8.51
C ILE A 135 15.05 12.75 -7.12
N ALA A 136 13.93 13.37 -6.81
CA ALA A 136 13.24 13.16 -5.53
C ALA A 136 12.81 11.71 -5.35
N THR A 137 12.32 11.06 -6.41
CA THR A 137 11.94 9.66 -6.41
C THR A 137 13.14 8.74 -6.18
N ARG A 138 14.29 9.02 -6.83
CA ARG A 138 15.52 8.25 -6.62
C ARG A 138 16.03 8.38 -5.18
N ALA A 139 15.95 9.56 -4.58
CA ALA A 139 16.32 9.77 -3.19
C ALA A 139 15.41 8.98 -2.23
N ILE A 140 14.09 9.05 -2.41
CA ILE A 140 13.12 8.30 -1.60
C ILE A 140 13.29 6.79 -1.79
N THR A 141 13.47 6.33 -3.00
CA THR A 141 13.70 4.90 -3.30
C THR A 141 15.02 4.42 -2.68
N SER A 142 16.05 5.26 -2.70
CA SER A 142 17.35 4.95 -2.08
C SER A 142 17.21 4.79 -0.56
N VAL A 143 16.49 5.71 0.10
CA VAL A 143 16.20 5.63 1.54
C VAL A 143 15.37 4.40 1.87
N MET A 144 14.31 4.11 1.10
CA MET A 144 13.48 2.92 1.30
C MET A 144 14.29 1.63 1.05
N GLY A 145 15.15 1.62 0.04
CA GLY A 145 16.04 0.48 -0.23
C GLY A 145 17.02 0.25 0.91
N MET A 146 17.57 1.30 1.50
CA MET A 146 18.46 1.22 2.65
C MET A 146 17.75 0.74 3.91
N GLN A 147 16.52 1.20 4.16
CA GLN A 147 15.70 0.72 5.28
C GLN A 147 15.36 -0.76 5.15
N GLN A 148 14.97 -1.20 3.95
CA GLN A 148 14.70 -2.62 3.69
C GLN A 148 15.96 -3.48 3.82
N LEU A 149 17.10 -2.97 3.41
CA LEU A 149 18.39 -3.63 3.57
C LEU A 149 18.79 -3.69 5.05
N GLY A 150 18.62 -2.60 5.79
CA GLY A 150 18.87 -2.53 7.23
C GLY A 150 18.05 -3.52 8.02
N LEU A 151 16.75 -3.65 7.71
CA LEU A 151 15.86 -4.64 8.30
C LEU A 151 16.26 -6.08 7.96
N ARG A 152 16.74 -6.34 6.73
CA ARG A 152 17.22 -7.68 6.32
C ARG A 152 18.53 -8.06 7.01
N LEU A 153 19.36 -7.08 7.34
CA LEU A 153 20.64 -7.27 8.00
C LEU A 153 20.56 -7.18 9.54
N GLY A 154 19.36 -6.90 10.09
CA GLY A 154 19.16 -6.75 11.53
C GLY A 154 19.88 -5.54 12.14
N LEU A 155 20.12 -4.49 11.33
CA LEU A 155 20.83 -3.27 11.73
C LEU A 155 19.89 -2.14 12.18
N LEU A 156 18.55 -2.35 12.07
CA LEU A 156 17.51 -1.41 12.50
C LEU A 156 16.42 -2.14 13.27
#